data_95562ebbd2db220fbdebf48814477d28
#
_entry.id   95562ebbd2db220fbdebf48814477d28
#
_cell.length_a   1.000
_cell.length_b   1.000
_cell.length_c   1.000
_cell.angle_alpha   90.00
_cell.angle_beta   90.00
_cell.angle_gamma   90.00
#
_symmetry.space_group_name_H-M   'P 1'
#
loop_
_entity.id
_entity.type
_entity.pdbx_description
1 polymer ?
#
loop_
_entity_poly.entity_id
_entity_poly.type
_entity_poly.pdbx_seq_one_letter_code
_entity_poly.pdbx_strand_id
1 'polypeptide(L)'
;MELAAVMHRAVNEFCYAADKDTVVVTLKTAKDVSRAFIVHGDPFIHELKRKREWFGERLEMEKYLELERHFVWRIKLKPPYKRLQYYFIIENDSECFEVYDNKITPPEKSGESSKLYFKFPWLNPSDVISPPEWVKDTVWYQIMPDRFARSRDFKNDGRFKDWADMSHKHYSDIFGGSLRGITEKLAYLKDLGISGIYMTPVFKSPSNHKYNTTDYKCVDPDLGTEDDLIELVKKAHELGIKVMLDAVFNHCGSEFALWQDVREKGKASPYYNWFFINKEDFSREDFSTADGRFYSFSFWSVMPKLNTNNPEVVRYFKELCTYWAQVWDIDGIRFDVGDEISHSFVRSLHSSLKAVKPDIFLLGEIWNDSLSWVTTKEYDSVMNYPFSGCVNDFFRSTGRNVRELIYTLNFCRSLYPEQVTQVLFNFLDTHDTARAAESCKNDDVLLQKLAFLLTMPGTPCIYYGTELALHGTPQDLLYRQCMPWDTLNDPQRHSMLEKTAALIHLRNEYPEMKSNDIRFVTNESYPGLICCKKSDRLEVCFNVQGMPLEYIPEGKILYSNNYENGVFNTDGIIIAIDN
;
A
#
# COMPACT_ATOMS: atom_id res chain seq x y z
N MET A 1 -15.23 -24.96 -23.23
CA MET A 1 -14.54 -23.72 -22.74
C MET A 1 -15.54 -22.83 -22.03
N GLU A 2 -15.22 -22.36 -20.80
CA GLU A 2 -16.12 -21.49 -20.01
C GLU A 2 -15.98 -20.01 -20.47
N LEU A 3 -16.71 -19.65 -21.52
CA LEU A 3 -16.59 -18.34 -22.16
C LEU A 3 -17.08 -17.17 -21.27
N ALA A 4 -17.98 -17.44 -20.30
CA ALA A 4 -18.44 -16.41 -19.35
C ALA A 4 -17.33 -15.91 -18.41
N ALA A 5 -16.25 -16.67 -18.24
CA ALA A 5 -15.08 -16.28 -17.45
C ALA A 5 -14.02 -15.48 -18.24
N VAL A 6 -14.25 -15.25 -19.52
CA VAL A 6 -13.34 -14.42 -20.34
C VAL A 6 -13.61 -12.95 -20.09
N MET A 7 -12.59 -12.23 -19.57
CA MET A 7 -12.72 -10.83 -19.16
C MET A 7 -11.55 -10.01 -19.70
N HIS A 8 -11.91 -8.95 -20.41
CA HIS A 8 -10.98 -7.91 -20.86
C HIS A 8 -11.71 -6.60 -21.12
N ARG A 9 -11.01 -5.49 -20.91
CA ARG A 9 -11.38 -4.14 -21.35
C ARG A 9 -10.10 -3.41 -21.75
N ALA A 10 -10.17 -2.53 -22.75
CA ALA A 10 -9.01 -1.77 -23.23
C ALA A 10 -8.65 -0.58 -22.30
N VAL A 11 -8.76 -0.76 -20.99
CA VAL A 11 -8.51 0.26 -19.94
C VAL A 11 -8.01 -0.39 -18.64
N ASN A 12 -7.49 0.43 -17.73
CA ASN A 12 -7.12 0.09 -16.35
C ASN A 12 -6.09 -1.05 -16.29
N GLU A 13 -6.28 -2.00 -15.38
CA GLU A 13 -5.40 -3.16 -15.16
C GLU A 13 -5.32 -4.12 -16.36
N PHE A 14 -6.29 -4.03 -17.28
CA PHE A 14 -6.33 -4.88 -18.47
C PHE A 14 -5.53 -4.34 -19.65
N CYS A 15 -5.42 -3.00 -19.77
CA CYS A 15 -4.69 -2.39 -20.88
C CYS A 15 -4.20 -1.01 -20.47
N TYR A 16 -2.87 -0.86 -20.29
CA TYR A 16 -2.26 0.36 -19.79
C TYR A 16 -0.87 0.60 -20.38
N ALA A 17 -0.44 1.86 -20.36
CA ALA A 17 0.93 2.23 -20.69
C ALA A 17 1.85 1.91 -19.49
N ALA A 18 2.83 1.03 -19.68
CA ALA A 18 3.87 0.76 -18.68
C ALA A 18 4.95 1.85 -18.68
N ASP A 19 5.26 2.36 -19.86
CA ASP A 19 6.17 3.48 -20.09
C ASP A 19 5.76 4.24 -21.36
N LYS A 20 6.57 5.21 -21.79
CA LYS A 20 6.31 6.03 -23.01
C LYS A 20 6.28 5.24 -24.33
N ASP A 21 6.70 3.99 -24.33
CA ASP A 21 6.85 3.14 -25.52
C ASP A 21 6.09 1.81 -25.42
N THR A 22 5.76 1.37 -24.21
CA THR A 22 5.25 0.02 -23.92
C THR A 22 3.81 0.06 -23.43
N VAL A 23 2.95 -0.76 -24.06
CA VAL A 23 1.58 -1.06 -23.62
C VAL A 23 1.55 -2.49 -23.08
N VAL A 24 1.01 -2.65 -21.89
CA VAL A 24 0.71 -3.97 -21.29
C VAL A 24 -0.73 -4.30 -21.58
N VAL A 25 -0.97 -5.52 -22.08
CA VAL A 25 -2.32 -6.05 -22.30
C VAL A 25 -2.46 -7.36 -21.52
N THR A 26 -3.53 -7.47 -20.74
CA THR A 26 -3.86 -8.67 -19.97
C THR A 26 -5.23 -9.20 -20.35
N LEU A 27 -5.41 -10.52 -20.26
CA LEU A 27 -6.68 -11.22 -20.49
C LEU A 27 -6.93 -12.18 -19.32
N LYS A 28 -8.11 -12.17 -18.72
CA LYS A 28 -8.53 -13.21 -17.76
C LYS A 28 -9.37 -14.25 -18.47
N THR A 29 -9.11 -15.52 -18.18
CA THR A 29 -9.88 -16.66 -18.72
C THR A 29 -10.14 -17.70 -17.64
N ALA A 30 -11.08 -18.62 -17.88
CA ALA A 30 -11.18 -19.84 -17.07
C ALA A 30 -9.91 -20.69 -17.21
N LYS A 31 -9.75 -21.66 -16.31
CA LYS A 31 -8.59 -22.57 -16.29
C LYS A 31 -8.61 -23.66 -17.38
N ASP A 32 -9.69 -23.80 -18.11
CA ASP A 32 -9.87 -24.71 -19.24
C ASP A 32 -9.31 -24.14 -20.58
N VAL A 33 -8.79 -22.90 -20.56
CA VAL A 33 -8.02 -22.31 -21.66
C VAL A 33 -6.56 -22.72 -21.51
N SER A 34 -6.01 -23.39 -22.52
CA SER A 34 -4.62 -23.87 -22.51
C SER A 34 -3.64 -22.86 -23.10
N ARG A 35 -4.07 -22.06 -24.10
CA ARG A 35 -3.26 -21.04 -24.79
C ARG A 35 -4.11 -19.80 -25.11
N ALA A 36 -3.47 -18.64 -25.02
CA ALA A 36 -4.06 -17.37 -25.43
C ALA A 36 -3.11 -16.62 -26.36
N PHE A 37 -3.66 -15.98 -27.38
CA PHE A 37 -2.92 -15.18 -28.34
C PHE A 37 -3.58 -13.81 -28.47
N ILE A 38 -2.78 -12.80 -28.77
CA ILE A 38 -3.24 -11.51 -29.24
C ILE A 38 -2.93 -11.38 -30.75
N VAL A 39 -3.89 -10.91 -31.49
CA VAL A 39 -3.67 -10.44 -32.89
C VAL A 39 -3.73 -8.93 -32.86
N HIS A 40 -2.62 -8.26 -33.13
CA HIS A 40 -2.48 -6.84 -32.91
C HIS A 40 -1.82 -6.10 -34.10
N GLY A 41 -2.09 -4.80 -34.20
CA GLY A 41 -1.47 -3.93 -35.20
C GLY A 41 -1.95 -2.49 -35.07
N ASP A 42 -1.40 -1.60 -35.91
CA ASP A 42 -1.93 -0.25 -36.03
C ASP A 42 -3.33 -0.28 -36.67
N PRO A 43 -4.33 0.49 -36.19
CA PRO A 43 -5.68 0.49 -36.74
C PRO A 43 -5.74 0.88 -38.23
N PHE A 44 -4.75 1.60 -38.75
CA PHE A 44 -4.67 2.07 -40.13
C PHE A 44 -3.63 1.31 -40.96
N ILE A 45 -3.08 0.19 -40.48
CA ILE A 45 -2.03 -0.56 -41.19
C ILE A 45 -2.48 -1.06 -42.56
N HIS A 46 -3.77 -1.37 -42.70
CA HIS A 46 -4.36 -1.82 -43.95
C HIS A 46 -4.31 -0.72 -45.04
N GLU A 47 -4.52 0.55 -44.69
CA GLU A 47 -4.39 1.69 -45.61
C GLU A 47 -2.93 1.85 -46.08
N LEU A 48 -1.98 1.82 -45.11
CA LEU A 48 -0.56 1.93 -45.40
C LEU A 48 -0.07 0.82 -46.33
N LYS A 49 -0.57 -0.40 -46.16
CA LYS A 49 -0.23 -1.57 -46.97
C LYS A 49 -1.15 -1.79 -48.18
N ARG A 50 -2.09 -0.87 -48.44
CA ARG A 50 -3.07 -0.92 -49.56
C ARG A 50 -3.88 -2.22 -49.58
N LYS A 51 -4.26 -2.74 -48.41
CA LYS A 51 -5.14 -3.90 -48.24
C LYS A 51 -6.57 -3.45 -48.01
N ARG A 52 -7.55 -4.29 -48.40
CA ARG A 52 -8.97 -3.98 -48.16
C ARG A 52 -9.39 -4.12 -46.71
N GLU A 53 -8.76 -5.04 -46.02
CA GLU A 53 -9.14 -5.47 -44.69
C GLU A 53 -7.98 -5.24 -43.73
N TRP A 54 -8.31 -4.94 -42.45
CA TRP A 54 -7.33 -4.85 -41.40
C TRP A 54 -6.69 -6.22 -41.14
N PHE A 55 -5.42 -6.25 -40.83
CA PHE A 55 -4.67 -7.44 -40.44
C PHE A 55 -3.70 -7.10 -39.33
N GLY A 56 -3.42 -8.09 -38.49
CA GLY A 56 -2.48 -7.96 -37.37
C GLY A 56 -1.47 -9.09 -37.33
N GLU A 57 -0.48 -8.93 -36.48
CA GLU A 57 0.48 -9.97 -36.13
C GLU A 57 -0.08 -10.78 -34.94
N ARG A 58 0.01 -12.13 -35.05
CA ARG A 58 -0.40 -13.03 -33.95
C ARG A 58 0.80 -13.34 -33.08
N LEU A 59 0.67 -13.05 -31.76
CA LEU A 59 1.67 -13.37 -30.74
C LEU A 59 1.02 -14.17 -29.62
N GLU A 60 1.76 -15.13 -29.08
CA GLU A 60 1.33 -15.90 -27.92
C GLU A 60 1.51 -15.07 -26.63
N MET A 61 0.51 -15.12 -25.74
CA MET A 61 0.54 -14.44 -24.45
C MET A 61 1.15 -15.33 -23.38
N GLU A 62 1.90 -14.74 -22.45
CA GLU A 62 2.43 -15.41 -21.28
C GLU A 62 1.32 -15.72 -20.28
N LYS A 63 1.26 -16.94 -19.72
CA LYS A 63 0.45 -17.25 -18.54
C LYS A 63 1.12 -16.61 -17.32
N TYR A 64 0.68 -15.41 -16.99
CA TYR A 64 1.33 -14.55 -16.00
C TYR A 64 0.98 -14.88 -14.56
N LEU A 65 -0.32 -15.02 -14.25
CA LEU A 65 -0.78 -15.32 -12.88
C LEU A 65 -1.82 -16.45 -12.92
N GLU A 66 -1.75 -17.31 -11.91
CA GLU A 66 -2.80 -18.27 -11.61
C GLU A 66 -3.59 -17.80 -10.40
N LEU A 67 -4.90 -17.59 -10.57
CA LEU A 67 -5.88 -17.26 -9.55
C LEU A 67 -6.67 -18.53 -9.18
N GLU A 68 -7.53 -18.47 -8.18
CA GLU A 68 -8.35 -19.62 -7.78
C GLU A 68 -9.14 -20.23 -8.94
N ARG A 69 -9.82 -19.38 -9.73
CA ARG A 69 -10.70 -19.81 -10.83
C ARG A 69 -10.28 -19.33 -12.21
N HIS A 70 -9.25 -18.50 -12.32
CA HIS A 70 -8.84 -17.87 -13.57
C HIS A 70 -7.35 -18.03 -13.81
N PHE A 71 -6.96 -17.98 -15.08
CA PHE A 71 -5.62 -17.57 -15.50
C PHE A 71 -5.63 -16.11 -15.93
N VAL A 72 -4.56 -15.38 -15.63
CA VAL A 72 -4.28 -14.06 -16.17
C VAL A 72 -3.15 -14.22 -17.20
N TRP A 73 -3.46 -13.93 -18.43
CA TRP A 73 -2.50 -13.88 -19.55
C TRP A 73 -2.01 -12.46 -19.73
N ARG A 74 -0.76 -12.28 -20.09
CA ARG A 74 -0.12 -10.97 -20.25
C ARG A 74 0.78 -10.93 -21.48
N ILE A 75 0.85 -9.75 -22.10
CA ILE A 75 1.85 -9.43 -23.12
C ILE A 75 2.25 -7.96 -23.00
N LYS A 76 3.52 -7.67 -23.31
CA LYS A 76 4.07 -6.31 -23.41
C LYS A 76 4.35 -6.00 -24.88
N LEU A 77 3.75 -4.94 -25.41
CA LEU A 77 3.83 -4.55 -26.81
C LEU A 77 4.45 -3.16 -26.94
N LYS A 78 5.26 -2.95 -27.98
CA LYS A 78 5.83 -1.65 -28.34
C LYS A 78 5.27 -1.20 -29.69
N PRO A 79 4.07 -0.58 -29.71
CA PRO A 79 3.44 -0.19 -30.98
C PRO A 79 4.25 0.92 -31.67
N PRO A 80 4.72 0.70 -32.91
CA PRO A 80 5.62 1.64 -33.60
C PRO A 80 4.98 3.00 -33.87
N TYR A 81 3.65 3.05 -33.96
CA TYR A 81 2.88 4.27 -34.19
C TYR A 81 2.10 4.74 -32.96
N LYS A 82 2.46 4.27 -31.76
CA LYS A 82 1.81 4.66 -30.48
C LYS A 82 0.31 4.34 -30.40
N ARG A 83 -0.20 3.51 -31.29
CA ARG A 83 -1.60 3.09 -31.37
C ARG A 83 -1.66 1.59 -31.49
N LEU A 84 -2.72 0.99 -30.91
CA LEU A 84 -2.93 -0.44 -30.96
C LEU A 84 -4.40 -0.75 -31.24
N GLN A 85 -4.66 -1.63 -32.19
CA GLN A 85 -5.92 -2.33 -32.42
C GLN A 85 -5.66 -3.82 -32.29
N TYR A 86 -6.54 -4.56 -31.63
CA TYR A 86 -6.31 -5.97 -31.36
C TYR A 86 -7.59 -6.73 -31.05
N TYR A 87 -7.48 -8.07 -31.10
CA TYR A 87 -8.42 -9.04 -30.57
C TYR A 87 -7.64 -10.23 -30.03
N PHE A 88 -8.31 -11.14 -29.30
CA PHE A 88 -7.64 -12.32 -28.79
C PHE A 88 -8.13 -13.59 -29.47
N ILE A 89 -7.28 -14.61 -29.46
CA ILE A 89 -7.63 -15.99 -29.78
C ILE A 89 -7.34 -16.81 -28.53
N ILE A 90 -8.33 -17.55 -28.08
CA ILE A 90 -8.22 -18.48 -26.95
C ILE A 90 -8.50 -19.89 -27.44
N GLU A 91 -7.69 -20.85 -27.00
CA GLU A 91 -7.79 -22.23 -27.46
C GLU A 91 -7.49 -23.23 -26.33
N ASN A 92 -8.10 -24.42 -26.46
CA ASN A 92 -7.73 -25.64 -25.77
C ASN A 92 -7.68 -26.78 -26.79
N ASP A 93 -7.53 -28.03 -26.32
CA ASP A 93 -7.36 -29.18 -27.20
C ASP A 93 -8.54 -29.43 -28.16
N SER A 94 -9.73 -28.90 -27.86
CA SER A 94 -10.97 -29.19 -28.59
C SER A 94 -11.65 -27.95 -29.20
N GLU A 95 -11.35 -26.75 -28.71
CA GLU A 95 -12.10 -25.54 -29.05
C GLU A 95 -11.16 -24.37 -29.28
N CYS A 96 -11.58 -23.48 -30.21
CA CYS A 96 -10.90 -22.22 -30.51
C CYS A 96 -11.94 -21.11 -30.64
N PHE A 97 -11.69 -19.95 -30.03
CA PHE A 97 -12.57 -18.78 -30.12
C PHE A 97 -11.76 -17.49 -30.36
N GLU A 98 -12.36 -16.59 -31.15
CA GLU A 98 -11.92 -15.19 -31.28
C GLU A 98 -12.71 -14.31 -30.29
N VAL A 99 -12.01 -13.45 -29.55
CA VAL A 99 -12.57 -12.55 -28.52
C VAL A 99 -12.43 -11.11 -29.00
N TYR A 100 -13.55 -10.47 -29.28
CA TYR A 100 -13.67 -9.06 -29.67
C TYR A 100 -14.35 -8.27 -28.54
N ASP A 101 -14.31 -6.95 -28.64
CA ASP A 101 -14.92 -6.07 -27.64
C ASP A 101 -16.43 -6.33 -27.43
N ASN A 102 -17.13 -6.70 -28.50
CA ASN A 102 -18.58 -6.90 -28.50
C ASN A 102 -19.04 -8.36 -28.55
N LYS A 103 -18.14 -9.32 -28.77
CA LYS A 103 -18.52 -10.74 -28.91
C LYS A 103 -17.36 -11.72 -28.77
N ILE A 104 -17.70 -12.95 -28.43
CA ILE A 104 -16.83 -14.13 -28.54
C ILE A 104 -17.44 -15.05 -29.60
N THR A 105 -16.67 -15.53 -30.55
CA THR A 105 -17.18 -16.31 -31.69
C THR A 105 -16.15 -17.32 -32.20
N PRO A 106 -16.58 -18.48 -32.70
CA PRO A 106 -15.68 -19.34 -33.45
C PRO A 106 -15.10 -18.62 -34.69
N PRO A 107 -13.87 -18.94 -35.12
CA PRO A 107 -13.19 -18.26 -36.23
C PRO A 107 -14.00 -18.23 -37.56
N GLU A 108 -14.71 -19.30 -37.86
CA GLU A 108 -15.45 -19.47 -39.14
C GLU A 108 -16.75 -18.66 -39.25
N LYS A 109 -17.27 -18.14 -38.11
CA LYS A 109 -18.57 -17.45 -38.05
C LYS A 109 -18.48 -15.93 -38.02
N SER A 110 -17.31 -15.37 -38.12
CA SER A 110 -17.12 -13.93 -38.00
C SER A 110 -17.16 -13.21 -39.33
N GLY A 111 -18.34 -12.72 -39.74
CA GLY A 111 -18.40 -11.69 -40.81
C GLY A 111 -17.76 -10.39 -40.30
N GLU A 112 -16.93 -9.74 -41.11
CA GLU A 112 -16.12 -8.57 -40.69
C GLU A 112 -16.92 -7.36 -40.23
N SER A 113 -18.10 -7.13 -40.85
CA SER A 113 -18.93 -5.96 -40.53
C SER A 113 -19.50 -5.89 -39.12
N SER A 114 -19.36 -6.96 -38.32
CA SER A 114 -19.88 -7.04 -36.95
C SER A 114 -18.79 -7.19 -35.87
N LYS A 115 -17.51 -7.12 -36.25
CA LYS A 115 -16.37 -7.24 -35.32
C LYS A 115 -15.99 -5.86 -34.79
N LEU A 116 -16.07 -5.66 -33.44
CA LEU A 116 -15.50 -4.49 -32.77
C LEU A 116 -14.19 -4.90 -32.14
N TYR A 117 -13.10 -4.39 -32.66
CA TYR A 117 -11.77 -4.62 -32.13
C TYR A 117 -11.55 -3.80 -30.86
N PHE A 118 -10.80 -4.35 -29.92
CA PHE A 118 -10.26 -3.55 -28.82
C PHE A 118 -9.27 -2.52 -29.36
N LYS A 119 -9.19 -1.35 -28.73
CA LYS A 119 -8.30 -0.27 -29.13
C LYS A 119 -7.61 0.37 -27.95
N PHE A 120 -6.30 0.57 -28.08
CA PHE A 120 -5.54 1.54 -27.30
C PHE A 120 -5.26 2.73 -28.23
N PRO A 121 -6.04 3.84 -28.11
CA PRO A 121 -6.13 4.85 -29.17
C PRO A 121 -4.81 5.59 -29.41
N TRP A 122 -4.10 5.93 -28.32
CA TRP A 122 -2.84 6.65 -28.38
C TRP A 122 -2.07 6.52 -27.07
N LEU A 123 -0.76 6.26 -27.15
CA LEU A 123 0.13 6.21 -26.00
C LEU A 123 0.68 7.63 -25.72
N ASN A 124 0.05 8.34 -24.78
CA ASN A 124 0.52 9.63 -24.31
C ASN A 124 1.48 9.41 -23.11
N PRO A 125 2.68 10.00 -23.14
CA PRO A 125 3.57 9.93 -21.98
C PRO A 125 2.97 10.49 -20.69
N SER A 126 2.04 11.47 -20.79
CA SER A 126 1.33 12.05 -19.64
C SER A 126 0.29 11.13 -19.00
N ASP A 127 -0.07 10.03 -19.68
CA ASP A 127 -1.06 9.07 -19.18
C ASP A 127 -0.38 7.82 -18.56
N VAL A 128 0.95 7.81 -18.51
CA VAL A 128 1.73 6.79 -17.82
C VAL A 128 1.68 7.05 -16.32
N ILE A 129 1.20 6.09 -15.54
CA ILE A 129 1.26 6.15 -14.06
C ILE A 129 2.72 6.03 -13.67
N SER A 130 3.25 7.06 -13.01
CA SER A 130 4.67 7.18 -12.66
C SER A 130 4.84 7.61 -11.21
N PRO A 131 4.68 6.68 -10.25
CA PRO A 131 5.02 6.93 -8.85
C PRO A 131 6.49 7.36 -8.73
N PRO A 132 6.87 8.11 -7.68
CA PRO A 132 8.26 8.49 -7.49
C PRO A 132 9.18 7.26 -7.40
N GLU A 133 10.25 7.26 -8.20
CA GLU A 133 11.14 6.10 -8.35
C GLU A 133 11.76 5.61 -7.03
N TRP A 134 12.02 6.53 -6.09
CA TRP A 134 12.62 6.21 -4.80
C TRP A 134 11.71 5.36 -3.90
N VAL A 135 10.37 5.39 -4.10
CA VAL A 135 9.40 4.70 -3.23
C VAL A 135 9.58 3.18 -3.25
N LYS A 136 9.82 2.59 -4.42
CA LYS A 136 10.03 1.13 -4.57
C LYS A 136 11.24 0.60 -3.79
N ASP A 137 12.22 1.50 -3.52
CA ASP A 137 13.45 1.18 -2.80
C ASP A 137 13.36 1.46 -1.30
N THR A 138 12.25 2.03 -0.83
CA THR A 138 12.05 2.45 0.55
C THR A 138 11.52 1.31 1.42
N VAL A 139 12.12 1.13 2.59
CA VAL A 139 11.54 0.39 3.71
C VAL A 139 11.04 1.41 4.73
N TRP A 140 9.73 1.45 4.90
CA TRP A 140 9.06 2.39 5.78
C TRP A 140 9.00 1.90 7.21
N TYR A 141 8.96 2.85 8.14
CA TYR A 141 8.72 2.59 9.55
C TYR A 141 7.63 3.54 10.05
N GLN A 142 6.50 2.97 10.49
CA GLN A 142 5.38 3.74 11.00
C GLN A 142 5.57 4.10 12.46
N ILE A 143 5.42 5.37 12.80
CA ILE A 143 5.59 5.92 14.15
C ILE A 143 4.29 6.56 14.62
N MET A 144 3.85 6.21 15.83
CA MET A 144 2.91 7.01 16.62
C MET A 144 3.72 7.92 17.57
N PRO A 145 3.81 9.24 17.30
CA PRO A 145 4.76 10.12 18.00
C PRO A 145 4.67 10.09 19.53
N ASP A 146 3.45 10.16 20.08
CA ASP A 146 3.23 10.12 21.53
C ASP A 146 3.79 8.87 22.23
N ARG A 147 3.97 7.76 21.48
CA ARG A 147 4.31 6.43 22.02
C ARG A 147 5.69 5.92 21.60
N PHE A 148 6.40 6.66 20.75
CA PHE A 148 7.67 6.17 20.20
C PHE A 148 8.86 6.52 21.10
N ALA A 149 9.14 7.81 21.34
CA ALA A 149 10.28 8.21 22.17
C ALA A 149 10.08 9.57 22.83
N ARG A 150 10.42 9.65 24.10
CA ARG A 150 10.64 10.92 24.81
C ARG A 150 11.99 11.50 24.43
N SER A 151 12.10 12.83 24.41
CA SER A 151 13.40 13.50 24.29
C SER A 151 14.23 13.35 25.58
N ARG A 152 15.54 13.50 25.49
CA ARG A 152 16.45 13.42 26.66
C ARG A 152 16.18 14.50 27.70
N ASP A 153 15.69 15.66 27.27
CA ASP A 153 15.32 16.78 28.11
C ASP A 153 13.86 16.77 28.58
N PHE A 154 13.13 15.68 28.30
CA PHE A 154 11.74 15.51 28.71
C PHE A 154 11.55 15.72 30.20
N LYS A 155 10.57 16.58 30.55
CA LYS A 155 10.13 16.80 31.93
C LYS A 155 8.64 16.58 32.01
N ASN A 156 8.22 15.69 32.92
CA ASN A 156 6.81 15.49 33.17
C ASN A 156 6.27 16.65 34.04
N ASP A 157 5.32 17.40 33.51
CA ASP A 157 4.62 18.48 34.18
C ASP A 157 3.37 18.00 34.95
N GLY A 158 3.22 16.68 35.11
CA GLY A 158 2.09 16.03 35.76
C GLY A 158 0.96 15.60 34.81
N ARG A 159 0.99 15.98 33.53
CA ARG A 159 0.00 15.57 32.52
C ARG A 159 0.31 14.21 31.88
N PHE A 160 1.59 13.88 31.76
CA PHE A 160 2.04 12.70 31.07
C PHE A 160 2.06 11.46 31.98
N LYS A 161 1.54 10.35 31.42
CA LYS A 161 1.53 9.04 32.09
C LYS A 161 2.94 8.45 32.18
N ASP A 162 3.12 7.47 33.07
CA ASP A 162 4.36 6.71 33.12
C ASP A 162 4.56 5.96 31.78
N TRP A 163 5.79 5.99 31.25
CA TRP A 163 6.11 5.37 29.96
C TRP A 163 5.91 3.85 29.95
N ALA A 164 6.16 3.21 31.08
CA ALA A 164 6.02 1.77 31.27
C ALA A 164 4.62 1.34 31.74
N ASP A 165 3.75 2.28 32.10
CA ASP A 165 2.43 1.96 32.63
C ASP A 165 1.41 1.68 31.54
N MET A 166 1.19 0.40 31.27
CA MET A 166 0.24 -0.08 30.29
C MET A 166 -1.22 -0.12 30.79
N SER A 167 -1.51 0.35 32.02
CA SER A 167 -2.88 0.40 32.55
C SER A 167 -3.73 1.53 31.98
N HIS A 168 -3.09 2.57 31.45
CA HIS A 168 -3.75 3.73 30.85
C HIS A 168 -4.25 3.45 29.44
N LYS A 169 -5.56 3.51 29.24
CA LYS A 169 -6.25 3.07 28.01
C LYS A 169 -7.24 4.09 27.46
N HIS A 170 -7.07 5.38 27.80
CA HIS A 170 -7.96 6.43 27.29
C HIS A 170 -7.29 7.22 26.16
N TYR A 171 -8.08 7.71 25.21
CA TYR A 171 -7.57 8.51 24.08
C TYR A 171 -6.97 9.87 24.49
N SER A 172 -7.27 10.34 25.70
CA SER A 172 -6.64 11.53 26.30
C SER A 172 -5.35 11.22 27.09
N ASP A 173 -4.99 9.95 27.30
CA ASP A 173 -3.79 9.58 28.03
C ASP A 173 -2.57 9.80 27.13
N ILE A 174 -1.78 10.84 27.43
CA ILE A 174 -0.55 11.20 26.72
C ILE A 174 0.67 10.68 27.46
N PHE A 175 1.68 10.24 26.71
CA PHE A 175 2.89 9.62 27.26
C PHE A 175 4.14 10.47 27.03
N GLY A 176 4.05 11.56 26.27
CA GLY A 176 5.13 12.53 26.09
C GLY A 176 6.21 12.12 25.10
N GLY A 177 5.94 11.16 24.22
CA GLY A 177 6.75 11.00 23.01
C GLY A 177 6.68 12.25 22.15
N SER A 178 7.77 12.62 21.50
CA SER A 178 7.92 13.93 20.84
C SER A 178 8.73 13.86 19.55
N LEU A 179 8.63 14.92 18.73
CA LEU A 179 9.43 15.05 17.50
C LEU A 179 10.93 15.04 17.80
N ARG A 180 11.37 15.69 18.88
CA ARG A 180 12.77 15.61 19.33
C ARG A 180 13.16 14.19 19.74
N GLY A 181 12.28 13.48 20.45
CA GLY A 181 12.50 12.08 20.80
C GLY A 181 12.68 11.21 19.56
N ILE A 182 11.88 11.42 18.51
CA ILE A 182 12.03 10.73 17.22
C ILE A 182 13.38 11.10 16.59
N THR A 183 13.73 12.38 16.58
CA THR A 183 15.01 12.88 16.03
C THR A 183 16.21 12.19 16.71
N GLU A 184 16.18 12.02 18.03
CA GLU A 184 17.22 11.34 18.79
C GLU A 184 17.32 9.82 18.50
N LYS A 185 16.29 9.24 17.90
CA LYS A 185 16.21 7.82 17.54
C LYS A 185 16.43 7.54 16.05
N LEU A 186 16.73 8.56 15.22
CA LEU A 186 17.00 8.37 13.80
C LEU A 186 18.19 7.43 13.54
N ALA A 187 19.22 7.44 14.39
CA ALA A 187 20.35 6.52 14.28
C ALA A 187 19.90 5.06 14.41
N TYR A 188 19.04 4.75 15.40
CA TYR A 188 18.45 3.41 15.57
C TYR A 188 17.70 2.97 14.30
N LEU A 189 16.90 3.85 13.72
CA LEU A 189 16.17 3.55 12.48
C LEU A 189 17.11 3.31 11.30
N LYS A 190 18.19 4.08 11.20
CA LYS A 190 19.21 3.90 10.18
C LYS A 190 19.94 2.57 10.34
N ASP A 191 20.32 2.22 11.57
CA ASP A 191 21.01 0.96 11.89
C ASP A 191 20.10 -0.25 11.61
N LEU A 192 18.77 -0.11 11.83
CA LEU A 192 17.77 -1.11 11.46
C LEU A 192 17.65 -1.27 9.92
N GLY A 193 18.13 -0.30 9.14
CA GLY A 193 18.05 -0.29 7.67
C GLY A 193 16.83 0.45 7.11
N ILE A 194 16.11 1.22 7.94
CA ILE A 194 14.96 2.02 7.54
C ILE A 194 15.41 3.18 6.64
N SER A 195 14.65 3.43 5.58
CA SER A 195 14.89 4.52 4.63
C SER A 195 13.69 5.46 4.44
N GLY A 196 12.58 5.22 5.15
CA GLY A 196 11.44 6.13 5.23
C GLY A 196 10.71 6.03 6.55
N ILE A 197 10.28 7.15 7.12
CA ILE A 197 9.39 7.19 8.28
C ILE A 197 8.03 7.74 7.88
N TYR A 198 6.98 7.10 8.38
CA TYR A 198 5.61 7.56 8.30
C TYR A 198 5.11 7.85 9.70
N MET A 199 4.71 9.08 9.98
CA MET A 199 4.17 9.49 11.27
C MET A 199 2.66 9.62 11.22
N THR A 200 1.95 9.06 12.23
CA THR A 200 0.54 9.42 12.45
C THR A 200 0.43 10.94 12.71
N PRO A 201 -0.78 11.54 12.66
CA PRO A 201 -0.91 13.00 12.61
C PRO A 201 -0.11 13.71 13.73
N VAL A 202 0.50 14.84 13.37
CA VAL A 202 1.33 15.67 14.29
C VAL A 202 0.70 17.02 14.61
N PHE A 203 -0.51 17.28 14.11
CA PHE A 203 -1.19 18.57 14.25
C PHE A 203 -1.96 18.65 15.55
N LYS A 204 -2.20 19.91 16.00
CA LYS A 204 -2.90 20.20 17.23
C LYS A 204 -4.25 19.46 17.34
N SER A 205 -4.42 18.70 18.40
CA SER A 205 -5.58 17.84 18.63
C SER A 205 -5.72 17.49 20.12
N PRO A 206 -6.92 17.31 20.67
CA PRO A 206 -7.13 16.95 22.07
C PRO A 206 -6.83 15.48 22.37
N SER A 207 -6.68 14.61 21.36
CA SER A 207 -6.39 13.18 21.55
C SER A 207 -4.92 12.84 21.36
N ASN A 208 -4.49 11.71 21.95
CA ASN A 208 -3.12 11.19 21.75
C ASN A 208 -2.84 10.72 20.33
N HIS A 209 -3.86 10.31 19.58
CA HIS A 209 -3.74 9.84 18.18
C HIS A 209 -3.80 10.96 17.14
N LYS A 210 -4.25 12.16 17.52
CA LYS A 210 -4.30 13.40 16.72
C LYS A 210 -5.24 13.39 15.49
N TYR A 211 -6.06 12.35 15.26
CA TYR A 211 -6.99 12.28 14.12
C TYR A 211 -8.18 13.26 14.22
N ASN A 212 -8.51 13.78 15.37
CA ASN A 212 -9.48 14.88 15.54
C ASN A 212 -8.76 16.25 15.56
N THR A 213 -8.13 16.59 14.44
CA THR A 213 -7.32 17.79 14.26
C THR A 213 -8.13 19.08 14.47
N THR A 214 -7.63 19.97 15.32
CA THR A 214 -8.26 21.25 15.66
C THR A 214 -7.55 22.45 15.04
N ASP A 215 -6.29 22.29 14.64
CA ASP A 215 -5.54 23.29 13.88
C ASP A 215 -4.49 22.59 12.99
N TYR A 216 -4.70 22.66 11.68
CA TYR A 216 -3.82 22.06 10.67
C TYR A 216 -2.53 22.85 10.41
N LYS A 217 -2.44 24.09 10.94
CA LYS A 217 -1.28 24.97 10.78
C LYS A 217 -0.34 24.94 11.97
N CYS A 218 -0.72 24.25 13.03
CA CYS A 218 0.01 24.19 14.27
C CYS A 218 0.44 22.73 14.55
N VAL A 219 1.74 22.51 14.73
CA VAL A 219 2.24 21.27 15.32
C VAL A 219 1.70 21.18 16.75
N ASP A 220 1.29 20.00 17.17
CA ASP A 220 0.75 19.79 18.51
C ASP A 220 1.80 20.11 19.59
N PRO A 221 1.50 21.01 20.54
CA PRO A 221 2.47 21.41 21.58
C PRO A 221 2.97 20.26 22.46
N ASP A 222 2.20 19.16 22.61
CA ASP A 222 2.64 17.99 23.34
C ASP A 222 3.68 17.16 22.56
N LEU A 223 3.75 17.32 21.24
CA LEU A 223 4.74 16.67 20.38
C LEU A 223 5.97 17.55 20.11
N GLY A 224 5.85 18.86 20.21
CA GLY A 224 6.93 19.80 19.94
C GLY A 224 6.51 21.06 19.18
N THR A 225 7.44 21.65 18.49
CA THR A 225 7.26 22.88 17.70
C THR A 225 7.41 22.61 16.21
N GLU A 226 7.07 23.59 15.37
CA GLU A 226 7.35 23.55 13.95
C GLU A 226 8.86 23.43 13.65
N ASP A 227 9.70 24.14 14.41
CA ASP A 227 11.17 24.03 14.29
C ASP A 227 11.66 22.60 14.60
N ASP A 228 11.06 21.92 15.58
CA ASP A 228 11.38 20.52 15.88
C ASP A 228 11.01 19.59 14.72
N LEU A 229 9.90 19.86 14.03
CA LEU A 229 9.52 19.08 12.83
C LEU A 229 10.50 19.34 11.66
N ILE A 230 10.84 20.59 11.41
CA ILE A 230 11.82 20.96 10.36
C ILE A 230 13.19 20.33 10.66
N GLU A 231 13.62 20.37 11.92
CA GLU A 231 14.88 19.72 12.34
C GLU A 231 14.83 18.21 12.17
N LEU A 232 13.71 17.56 12.52
CA LEU A 232 13.50 16.12 12.32
C LEU A 232 13.65 15.76 10.83
N VAL A 233 12.94 16.46 9.94
CA VAL A 233 12.98 16.21 8.49
C VAL A 233 14.39 16.40 7.96
N LYS A 234 15.06 17.50 8.32
CA LYS A 234 16.44 17.77 7.91
C LYS A 234 17.41 16.67 8.34
N LYS A 235 17.36 16.25 9.62
CA LYS A 235 18.24 15.17 10.13
C LYS A 235 17.91 13.80 9.54
N ALA A 236 16.64 13.52 9.26
CA ALA A 236 16.24 12.32 8.54
C ALA A 236 16.86 12.30 7.14
N HIS A 237 16.79 13.41 6.40
CA HIS A 237 17.41 13.54 5.08
C HIS A 237 18.94 13.38 5.10
N GLU A 238 19.63 13.93 6.14
CA GLU A 238 21.09 13.74 6.32
C GLU A 238 21.46 12.26 6.46
N LEU A 239 20.55 11.41 6.96
CA LEU A 239 20.71 9.95 7.06
C LEU A 239 20.15 9.18 5.87
N GLY A 240 19.60 9.88 4.87
CA GLY A 240 18.94 9.27 3.71
C GLY A 240 17.58 8.64 4.04
N ILE A 241 16.89 9.15 5.08
CA ILE A 241 15.56 8.70 5.49
C ILE A 241 14.53 9.71 5.00
N LYS A 242 13.54 9.23 4.26
CA LYS A 242 12.38 10.00 3.77
C LYS A 242 11.33 10.19 4.87
N VAL A 243 10.55 11.28 4.79
CA VAL A 243 9.54 11.61 5.81
C VAL A 243 8.17 11.79 5.17
N MET A 244 7.18 11.01 5.65
CA MET A 244 5.78 11.10 5.23
C MET A 244 4.90 11.47 6.42
N LEU A 245 4.02 12.46 6.24
CA LEU A 245 3.04 12.91 7.23
C LEU A 245 1.65 12.37 6.92
N ASP A 246 0.85 12.26 7.97
CA ASP A 246 -0.57 11.91 7.88
C ASP A 246 -1.45 13.16 7.71
N ALA A 247 -2.40 13.12 6.79
CA ALA A 247 -3.28 14.22 6.44
C ALA A 247 -4.75 13.84 6.64
N VAL A 248 -5.37 14.36 7.70
CA VAL A 248 -6.77 14.09 8.06
C VAL A 248 -7.66 15.14 7.40
N PHE A 249 -8.09 14.89 6.15
CA PHE A 249 -8.88 15.86 5.37
C PHE A 249 -10.32 15.43 5.14
N ASN A 250 -10.69 14.19 5.50
CA ASN A 250 -12.06 13.73 5.49
C ASN A 250 -12.93 14.44 6.55
N HIS A 251 -12.35 14.72 7.71
CA HIS A 251 -13.02 15.34 8.86
C HIS A 251 -12.02 16.22 9.62
N CYS A 252 -12.52 17.02 10.54
CA CYS A 252 -11.70 17.75 11.51
C CYS A 252 -12.15 17.40 12.94
N GLY A 253 -11.44 17.92 13.95
CA GLY A 253 -11.91 17.85 15.33
C GLY A 253 -13.06 18.84 15.59
N SER A 254 -13.94 18.52 16.53
CA SER A 254 -15.05 19.40 16.92
C SER A 254 -14.60 20.75 17.46
N GLU A 255 -13.37 20.87 17.95
CA GLU A 255 -12.79 22.13 18.42
C GLU A 255 -12.10 22.93 17.32
N PHE A 256 -12.16 22.50 16.05
CA PHE A 256 -11.66 23.27 14.92
C PHE A 256 -12.37 24.63 14.85
N ALA A 257 -11.61 25.71 14.85
CA ALA A 257 -12.15 27.07 15.00
C ALA A 257 -13.25 27.42 13.96
N LEU A 258 -13.11 26.91 12.72
CA LEU A 258 -14.09 27.17 11.65
C LEU A 258 -15.38 26.37 11.89
N TRP A 259 -15.30 25.16 12.47
CA TRP A 259 -16.48 24.43 12.90
C TRP A 259 -17.18 25.09 14.09
N GLN A 260 -16.43 25.63 15.05
CA GLN A 260 -16.99 26.35 16.19
C GLN A 260 -17.72 27.63 15.73
N ASP A 261 -17.17 28.38 14.77
CA ASP A 261 -17.86 29.53 14.16
C ASP A 261 -19.21 29.12 13.52
N VAL A 262 -19.21 27.97 12.84
CA VAL A 262 -20.46 27.41 12.26
C VAL A 262 -21.45 26.99 13.34
N ARG A 263 -20.99 26.38 14.43
CA ARG A 263 -21.87 26.01 15.56
C ARG A 263 -22.52 27.22 16.22
N GLU A 264 -21.77 28.32 16.35
CA GLU A 264 -22.24 29.57 16.97
C GLU A 264 -23.19 30.36 16.04
N LYS A 265 -22.81 30.51 14.76
CA LYS A 265 -23.49 31.42 13.83
C LYS A 265 -24.49 30.75 12.88
N GLY A 266 -24.46 29.42 12.81
CA GLY A 266 -25.29 28.66 11.87
C GLY A 266 -25.04 29.10 10.42
N LYS A 267 -26.14 29.31 9.67
CA LYS A 267 -26.08 29.74 8.25
C LYS A 267 -25.43 31.12 8.02
N ALA A 268 -25.24 31.93 9.07
CA ALA A 268 -24.57 33.22 8.97
C ALA A 268 -23.03 33.09 8.97
N SER A 269 -22.50 31.93 9.32
CA SER A 269 -21.06 31.66 9.22
C SER A 269 -20.62 31.58 7.76
N PRO A 270 -19.51 32.24 7.37
CA PRO A 270 -18.93 32.08 6.04
C PRO A 270 -18.43 30.65 5.78
N TYR A 271 -18.22 29.86 6.83
CA TYR A 271 -17.74 28.50 6.77
C TYR A 271 -18.84 27.43 6.78
N TYR A 272 -20.14 27.86 6.77
CA TYR A 272 -21.27 26.91 6.84
C TYR A 272 -21.19 25.80 5.78
N ASN A 273 -20.83 26.16 4.54
CA ASN A 273 -20.71 25.24 3.41
C ASN A 273 -19.40 24.43 3.39
N TRP A 274 -18.52 24.62 4.36
CA TRP A 274 -17.33 23.78 4.55
C TRP A 274 -17.68 22.39 5.11
N PHE A 275 -18.90 22.24 5.61
CA PHE A 275 -19.41 21.03 6.23
C PHE A 275 -20.73 20.60 5.59
N PHE A 276 -21.10 19.34 5.79
CA PHE A 276 -22.37 18.79 5.32
C PHE A 276 -23.41 18.84 6.45
N ILE A 277 -24.21 19.87 6.49
CA ILE A 277 -25.22 20.12 7.53
C ILE A 277 -26.62 19.96 6.94
N ASN A 278 -27.45 19.12 7.56
CA ASN A 278 -28.76 18.71 7.05
C ASN A 278 -29.94 19.24 7.87
N LYS A 279 -29.74 19.61 9.16
CA LYS A 279 -30.79 20.07 10.06
C LYS A 279 -30.43 21.37 10.76
N GLU A 280 -31.42 22.15 11.17
CA GLU A 280 -31.17 23.44 11.85
C GLU A 280 -30.66 23.26 13.28
N ASP A 281 -31.01 22.16 13.96
CA ASP A 281 -30.54 21.81 15.31
C ASP A 281 -29.22 21.03 15.31
N PHE A 282 -28.41 21.19 14.27
CA PHE A 282 -27.13 20.46 14.09
C PHE A 282 -26.15 20.66 15.23
N SER A 283 -26.18 21.77 15.93
CA SER A 283 -25.26 22.12 17.02
C SER A 283 -25.57 21.42 18.35
N ARG A 284 -26.63 20.61 18.42
CA ARG A 284 -26.99 19.83 19.62
C ARG A 284 -25.84 18.93 20.07
N GLU A 285 -25.59 18.90 21.39
CA GLU A 285 -24.53 18.14 22.00
C GLU A 285 -24.92 16.68 22.24
N ASP A 286 -24.86 15.88 21.20
CA ASP A 286 -24.98 14.43 21.27
C ASP A 286 -23.71 13.79 20.72
N PHE A 287 -23.31 12.68 21.31
CA PHE A 287 -22.13 11.95 20.85
C PHE A 287 -22.29 11.41 19.42
N SER A 288 -23.49 10.94 19.06
CA SER A 288 -23.76 10.34 17.75
C SER A 288 -24.48 11.31 16.80
N THR A 289 -24.12 11.27 15.52
CA THR A 289 -24.78 11.95 14.41
C THR A 289 -25.65 11.02 13.57
N ALA A 290 -25.99 9.83 14.08
CA ALA A 290 -26.81 8.83 13.38
C ALA A 290 -28.23 9.33 13.02
N ASP A 291 -28.69 10.42 13.64
CA ASP A 291 -29.91 11.13 13.27
C ASP A 291 -29.79 11.94 11.96
N GLY A 292 -28.60 12.02 11.38
CA GLY A 292 -28.31 12.68 10.12
C GLY A 292 -28.28 14.21 10.19
N ARG A 293 -28.15 14.84 11.38
CA ARG A 293 -28.15 16.31 11.51
C ARG A 293 -26.97 16.97 10.79
N PHE A 294 -25.81 16.33 10.80
CA PHE A 294 -24.66 16.62 9.93
C PHE A 294 -23.86 15.33 9.71
N TYR A 295 -23.04 15.27 8.66
CA TYR A 295 -22.16 14.13 8.46
C TYR A 295 -20.88 14.25 9.29
N SER A 296 -20.43 13.13 9.80
CA SER A 296 -19.20 13.00 10.58
C SER A 296 -18.53 11.66 10.25
N PHE A 297 -17.26 11.52 10.60
CA PHE A 297 -16.58 10.22 10.51
C PHE A 297 -17.20 9.24 11.53
N SER A 298 -17.58 8.06 11.07
CA SER A 298 -18.14 6.95 11.88
C SER A 298 -19.30 7.36 12.83
N PHE A 299 -20.09 8.36 12.43
CA PHE A 299 -21.18 8.96 13.24
C PHE A 299 -20.72 9.66 14.54
N TRP A 300 -19.41 9.92 14.71
CA TRP A 300 -18.91 10.62 15.89
C TRP A 300 -18.98 12.13 15.72
N SER A 301 -19.79 12.78 16.55
CA SER A 301 -20.02 14.24 16.49
C SER A 301 -18.75 15.07 16.71
N VAL A 302 -17.74 14.48 17.34
CA VAL A 302 -16.42 15.08 17.57
C VAL A 302 -15.52 15.11 16.32
N MET A 303 -15.97 14.51 15.20
CA MET A 303 -15.26 14.44 13.94
C MET A 303 -16.13 14.87 12.76
N PRO A 304 -16.57 16.14 12.69
CA PRO A 304 -17.43 16.66 11.61
C PRO A 304 -16.75 16.55 10.25
N LYS A 305 -17.50 16.04 9.26
CA LYS A 305 -17.00 15.80 7.90
C LYS A 305 -16.80 17.11 7.13
N LEU A 306 -15.63 17.26 6.53
CA LEU A 306 -15.30 18.38 5.67
C LEU A 306 -15.87 18.20 4.26
N ASN A 307 -16.38 19.26 3.68
CA ASN A 307 -16.88 19.30 2.31
C ASN A 307 -15.73 19.52 1.32
N THR A 308 -15.04 18.47 0.95
CA THR A 308 -13.93 18.51 0.00
C THR A 308 -14.33 18.85 -1.45
N ASN A 309 -15.63 19.08 -1.72
CA ASN A 309 -16.12 19.66 -2.98
C ASN A 309 -16.18 21.21 -2.93
N ASN A 310 -16.10 21.80 -1.74
CA ASN A 310 -16.13 23.26 -1.60
C ASN A 310 -14.79 23.88 -2.07
N PRO A 311 -14.82 24.85 -3.02
CA PRO A 311 -13.59 25.46 -3.55
C PRO A 311 -12.71 26.15 -2.50
N GLU A 312 -13.30 26.66 -1.41
CA GLU A 312 -12.55 27.28 -0.33
C GLU A 312 -11.83 26.26 0.52
N VAL A 313 -12.46 25.10 0.80
CA VAL A 313 -11.83 23.96 1.46
C VAL A 313 -10.67 23.44 0.60
N VAL A 314 -10.89 23.28 -0.70
CA VAL A 314 -9.85 22.87 -1.65
C VAL A 314 -8.66 23.83 -1.60
N ARG A 315 -8.92 25.14 -1.66
CA ARG A 315 -7.86 26.17 -1.62
C ARG A 315 -7.10 26.13 -0.29
N TYR A 316 -7.79 26.04 0.84
CA TYR A 316 -7.18 25.99 2.16
C TYR A 316 -6.19 24.84 2.29
N PHE A 317 -6.59 23.62 1.93
CA PHE A 317 -5.71 22.45 2.02
C PHE A 317 -4.62 22.43 0.94
N LYS A 318 -4.87 23.02 -0.23
CA LYS A 318 -3.82 23.23 -1.24
C LYS A 318 -2.67 24.09 -0.72
N GLU A 319 -3.01 25.25 -0.15
CA GLU A 319 -2.03 26.17 0.42
C GLU A 319 -1.25 25.49 1.56
N LEU A 320 -1.95 24.78 2.41
CA LEU A 320 -1.37 24.03 3.53
C LEU A 320 -0.39 22.95 3.08
N CYS A 321 -0.82 22.05 2.19
CA CYS A 321 0.04 20.97 1.70
C CYS A 321 1.24 21.49 0.91
N THR A 322 1.05 22.59 0.16
CA THR A 322 2.15 23.26 -0.56
C THR A 322 3.17 23.80 0.44
N TYR A 323 2.72 24.39 1.54
CA TYR A 323 3.58 24.85 2.63
C TYR A 323 4.37 23.69 3.25
N TRP A 324 3.73 22.56 3.56
CA TRP A 324 4.41 21.38 4.08
C TRP A 324 5.52 20.87 3.16
N ALA A 325 5.24 20.83 1.85
CA ALA A 325 6.21 20.36 0.85
C ALA A 325 7.38 21.35 0.66
N GLN A 326 7.14 22.67 0.76
CA GLN A 326 8.15 23.69 0.49
C GLN A 326 8.96 24.08 1.72
N VAL A 327 8.31 24.17 2.90
CA VAL A 327 8.93 24.70 4.11
C VAL A 327 9.41 23.57 5.03
N TRP A 328 8.59 22.53 5.21
CA TRP A 328 8.98 21.38 6.02
C TRP A 328 9.75 20.32 5.21
N ASP A 329 9.75 20.46 3.90
CA ASP A 329 10.45 19.58 2.94
C ASP A 329 10.08 18.10 3.06
N ILE A 330 8.82 17.79 3.43
CA ILE A 330 8.34 16.40 3.54
C ILE A 330 8.36 15.68 2.19
N ASP A 331 8.54 14.36 2.21
CA ASP A 331 8.66 13.53 1.01
C ASP A 331 7.37 12.81 0.63
N GLY A 332 6.41 12.75 1.54
CA GLY A 332 5.13 12.11 1.25
C GLY A 332 3.99 12.58 2.13
N ILE A 333 2.78 12.30 1.68
CA ILE A 333 1.53 12.53 2.42
C ILE A 333 0.68 11.28 2.33
N ARG A 334 0.29 10.74 3.48
CA ARG A 334 -0.74 9.71 3.58
C ARG A 334 -2.08 10.39 3.87
N PHE A 335 -3.08 10.11 3.07
CA PHE A 335 -4.42 10.66 3.21
C PHE A 335 -5.29 9.69 4.00
N ASP A 336 -5.66 10.12 5.22
CA ASP A 336 -6.58 9.42 6.11
C ASP A 336 -7.97 9.33 5.49
N VAL A 337 -8.63 8.16 5.59
CA VAL A 337 -9.95 7.90 4.98
C VAL A 337 -9.98 8.36 3.51
N GLY A 338 -9.00 7.90 2.74
CA GLY A 338 -8.70 8.43 1.41
C GLY A 338 -9.77 8.21 0.34
N ASP A 339 -10.72 7.33 0.56
CA ASP A 339 -11.84 7.03 -0.35
C ASP A 339 -13.14 7.80 -0.01
N GLU A 340 -13.18 8.52 1.11
CA GLU A 340 -14.32 9.38 1.46
C GLU A 340 -14.11 10.86 1.13
N ILE A 341 -12.95 11.26 0.61
CA ILE A 341 -12.71 12.60 0.08
C ILE A 341 -12.96 12.64 -1.43
N SER A 342 -13.18 13.82 -2.02
CA SER A 342 -13.56 13.86 -3.43
C SER A 342 -12.37 13.65 -4.36
N HIS A 343 -12.58 12.94 -5.49
CA HIS A 343 -11.59 12.79 -6.55
C HIS A 343 -11.05 14.14 -7.06
N SER A 344 -11.91 15.14 -7.20
CA SER A 344 -11.52 16.49 -7.64
C SER A 344 -10.59 17.18 -6.63
N PHE A 345 -10.80 16.96 -5.34
CA PHE A 345 -9.93 17.45 -4.27
C PHE A 345 -8.53 16.82 -4.37
N VAL A 346 -8.47 15.49 -4.45
CA VAL A 346 -7.20 14.75 -4.58
C VAL A 346 -6.43 15.20 -5.83
N ARG A 347 -7.10 15.32 -6.99
CA ARG A 347 -6.47 15.83 -8.24
C ARG A 347 -5.93 17.25 -8.09
N SER A 348 -6.65 18.10 -7.37
CA SER A 348 -6.22 19.48 -7.12
C SER A 348 -4.97 19.54 -6.24
N LEU A 349 -4.93 18.73 -5.19
CA LEU A 349 -3.75 18.59 -4.32
C LEU A 349 -2.57 17.99 -5.07
N HIS A 350 -2.79 16.87 -5.78
CA HIS A 350 -1.76 16.22 -6.61
C HIS A 350 -1.10 17.24 -7.56
N SER A 351 -1.91 17.98 -8.33
CA SER A 351 -1.39 18.94 -9.30
C SER A 351 -0.55 20.02 -8.65
N SER A 352 -0.96 20.52 -7.48
CA SER A 352 -0.22 21.57 -6.76
C SER A 352 1.05 21.05 -6.11
N LEU A 353 1.00 19.87 -5.50
CA LEU A 353 2.13 19.23 -4.84
C LEU A 353 3.20 18.82 -5.84
N LYS A 354 2.82 18.15 -6.93
CA LYS A 354 3.76 17.75 -8.00
C LYS A 354 4.37 18.94 -8.75
N ALA A 355 3.72 20.11 -8.73
CA ALA A 355 4.29 21.34 -9.28
C ALA A 355 5.42 21.92 -8.42
N VAL A 356 5.39 21.75 -7.10
CA VAL A 356 6.39 22.27 -6.18
C VAL A 356 7.44 21.23 -5.78
N LYS A 357 7.06 19.97 -5.67
CA LYS A 357 7.94 18.82 -5.37
C LYS A 357 7.53 17.63 -6.24
N PRO A 358 8.08 17.50 -7.48
CA PRO A 358 7.63 16.50 -8.46
C PRO A 358 7.71 15.07 -7.98
N ASP A 359 8.62 14.76 -7.07
CA ASP A 359 8.88 13.44 -6.51
C ASP A 359 8.20 13.21 -5.13
N ILE A 360 7.27 14.07 -4.70
CA ILE A 360 6.48 13.84 -3.48
C ILE A 360 5.57 12.62 -3.65
N PHE A 361 5.51 11.74 -2.65
CA PHE A 361 4.70 10.52 -2.67
C PHE A 361 3.33 10.76 -2.05
N LEU A 362 2.26 10.38 -2.77
CA LEU A 362 0.86 10.52 -2.33
C LEU A 362 0.24 9.15 -2.10
N LEU A 363 -0.01 8.82 -0.84
CA LEU A 363 -0.53 7.52 -0.40
C LEU A 363 -1.96 7.66 0.10
N GLY A 364 -2.91 6.92 -0.47
CA GLY A 364 -4.29 6.85 0.03
C GLY A 364 -4.48 5.73 1.05
N GLU A 365 -5.16 6.01 2.17
CA GLU A 365 -5.70 4.94 3.00
C GLU A 365 -7.03 4.49 2.41
N ILE A 366 -7.05 3.30 1.82
CA ILE A 366 -8.23 2.66 1.26
C ILE A 366 -8.17 1.17 1.58
N TRP A 367 -9.25 0.64 2.15
CA TRP A 367 -9.26 -0.72 2.68
C TRP A 367 -9.62 -1.80 1.65
N ASN A 368 -10.21 -1.39 0.53
CA ASN A 368 -10.75 -2.28 -0.50
C ASN A 368 -10.04 -2.08 -1.86
N ASP A 369 -10.70 -2.49 -2.95
CA ASP A 369 -10.24 -2.20 -4.31
C ASP A 369 -10.14 -0.69 -4.53
N SER A 370 -8.95 -0.25 -4.86
CA SER A 370 -8.59 1.17 -4.94
C SER A 370 -8.20 1.61 -6.35
N LEU A 371 -8.46 0.76 -7.36
CA LEU A 371 -8.02 1.03 -8.73
C LEU A 371 -8.50 2.38 -9.26
N SER A 372 -9.73 2.79 -8.91
CA SER A 372 -10.29 4.09 -9.32
C SER A 372 -9.58 5.31 -8.75
N TRP A 373 -8.78 5.12 -7.71
CA TRP A 373 -8.05 6.17 -7.00
C TRP A 373 -6.57 6.25 -7.39
N VAL A 374 -6.04 5.18 -8.01
CA VAL A 374 -4.64 5.12 -8.42
C VAL A 374 -4.54 5.45 -9.90
N THR A 375 -4.42 6.73 -10.19
CA THR A 375 -4.39 7.28 -11.55
C THR A 375 -3.17 8.19 -11.73
N THR A 376 -2.97 8.71 -12.93
CA THR A 376 -1.88 9.67 -13.21
C THR A 376 -1.99 11.00 -12.47
N LYS A 377 -3.11 11.28 -11.80
CA LYS A 377 -3.42 12.59 -11.20
C LYS A 377 -4.06 12.52 -9.82
N GLU A 378 -4.02 11.36 -9.17
CA GLU A 378 -4.57 11.16 -7.83
C GLU A 378 -3.52 10.54 -6.91
N TYR A 379 -3.78 9.40 -6.27
CA TYR A 379 -2.76 8.75 -5.45
C TYR A 379 -1.72 8.04 -6.32
N ASP A 380 -0.46 8.10 -5.90
CA ASP A 380 0.62 7.30 -6.48
C ASP A 380 0.48 5.82 -6.06
N SER A 381 -0.07 5.58 -4.86
CA SER A 381 -0.26 4.27 -4.26
C SER A 381 -1.32 4.29 -3.16
N VAL A 382 -1.65 3.10 -2.65
CA VAL A 382 -2.56 2.91 -1.53
C VAL A 382 -2.00 1.95 -0.49
N MET A 383 -2.50 2.04 0.75
CA MET A 383 -2.22 1.05 1.80
C MET A 383 -2.82 -0.30 1.40
N ASN A 384 -2.00 -1.34 1.33
CA ASN A 384 -2.39 -2.65 0.79
C ASN A 384 -3.03 -3.55 1.87
N TYR A 385 -4.22 -3.16 2.35
CA TYR A 385 -4.99 -3.95 3.33
C TYR A 385 -5.31 -5.38 2.85
N PRO A 386 -5.62 -5.63 1.56
CA PRO A 386 -5.80 -7.00 1.07
C PRO A 386 -4.59 -7.90 1.28
N PHE A 387 -3.37 -7.39 1.08
CA PHE A 387 -2.13 -8.10 1.38
C PHE A 387 -1.99 -8.40 2.87
N SER A 388 -2.16 -7.37 3.72
CA SER A 388 -2.08 -7.51 5.17
C SER A 388 -3.07 -8.54 5.70
N GLY A 389 -4.33 -8.47 5.27
CA GLY A 389 -5.38 -9.44 5.65
C GLY A 389 -5.02 -10.85 5.24
N CYS A 390 -4.64 -11.06 3.99
CA CYS A 390 -4.27 -12.37 3.45
C CYS A 390 -3.12 -13.02 4.23
N VAL A 391 -2.04 -12.27 4.47
CA VAL A 391 -0.87 -12.79 5.19
C VAL A 391 -1.21 -13.08 6.66
N ASN A 392 -1.89 -12.16 7.34
CA ASN A 392 -2.25 -12.35 8.74
C ASN A 392 -3.21 -13.53 8.95
N ASP A 393 -4.20 -13.70 8.08
CA ASP A 393 -5.16 -14.83 8.17
C ASP A 393 -4.48 -16.16 7.89
N PHE A 394 -3.60 -16.22 6.89
CA PHE A 394 -2.83 -17.42 6.61
C PHE A 394 -1.99 -17.87 7.81
N PHE A 395 -1.24 -16.97 8.44
CA PHE A 395 -0.37 -17.31 9.56
C PHE A 395 -1.14 -17.54 10.89
N ARG A 396 -2.36 -17.04 11.01
CA ARG A 396 -3.26 -17.33 12.15
C ARG A 396 -3.88 -18.72 12.08
N SER A 397 -4.15 -19.23 10.88
CA SER A 397 -4.85 -20.49 10.67
C SER A 397 -4.00 -21.70 11.07
N THR A 398 -4.63 -22.70 11.69
CA THR A 398 -4.02 -24.00 11.97
C THR A 398 -4.02 -24.93 10.75
N GLY A 399 -4.92 -24.70 9.80
CA GLY A 399 -5.05 -25.45 8.54
C GLY A 399 -4.57 -24.63 7.33
N ARG A 400 -3.29 -24.23 7.33
CA ARG A 400 -2.70 -23.35 6.32
C ARG A 400 -2.77 -23.96 4.92
N ASN A 401 -3.47 -23.30 3.99
CA ASN A 401 -3.55 -23.67 2.59
C ASN A 401 -2.63 -22.76 1.76
N VAL A 402 -1.43 -23.26 1.44
CA VAL A 402 -0.42 -22.52 0.66
C VAL A 402 -0.95 -22.11 -0.72
N ARG A 403 -1.74 -22.97 -1.38
CA ARG A 403 -2.30 -22.65 -2.70
C ARG A 403 -3.30 -21.50 -2.64
N GLU A 404 -4.13 -21.45 -1.60
CA GLU A 404 -5.07 -20.34 -1.37
C GLU A 404 -4.34 -19.01 -1.10
N LEU A 405 -3.28 -19.05 -0.28
CA LEU A 405 -2.40 -17.89 -0.09
C LEU A 405 -1.85 -17.38 -1.42
N ILE A 406 -1.29 -18.27 -2.25
CA ILE A 406 -0.71 -17.89 -3.56
C ILE A 406 -1.78 -17.29 -4.47
N TYR A 407 -2.98 -17.89 -4.53
CA TYR A 407 -4.08 -17.36 -5.33
C TYR A 407 -4.50 -15.96 -4.89
N THR A 408 -4.59 -15.72 -3.58
CA THR A 408 -4.96 -14.40 -3.04
C THR A 408 -3.87 -13.36 -3.30
N LEU A 409 -2.60 -13.70 -3.14
CA LEU A 409 -1.47 -12.81 -3.49
C LEU A 409 -1.45 -12.48 -4.98
N ASN A 410 -1.66 -13.47 -5.84
CA ASN A 410 -1.76 -13.25 -7.28
C ASN A 410 -2.97 -12.39 -7.63
N PHE A 411 -4.10 -12.56 -6.94
CA PHE A 411 -5.26 -11.71 -7.09
C PHE A 411 -4.92 -10.25 -6.74
N CYS A 412 -4.32 -9.98 -5.58
CA CYS A 412 -3.88 -8.63 -5.21
C CYS A 412 -2.96 -8.00 -6.28
N ARG A 413 -2.03 -8.78 -6.85
CA ARG A 413 -1.16 -8.32 -7.94
C ARG A 413 -1.90 -8.06 -9.25
N SER A 414 -3.03 -8.72 -9.49
CA SER A 414 -3.83 -8.54 -10.69
C SER A 414 -4.76 -7.33 -10.69
N LEU A 415 -4.86 -6.63 -9.55
CA LEU A 415 -5.77 -5.49 -9.39
C LEU A 415 -5.23 -4.19 -9.98
N TYR A 416 -3.91 -4.06 -10.15
CA TYR A 416 -3.26 -2.80 -10.49
C TYR A 416 -2.27 -2.95 -11.65
N PRO A 417 -1.99 -1.85 -12.39
CA PRO A 417 -0.81 -1.77 -13.26
C PRO A 417 0.49 -2.09 -12.52
N GLU A 418 1.47 -2.64 -13.24
CA GLU A 418 2.73 -3.11 -12.62
C GLU A 418 3.52 -2.00 -11.91
N GLN A 419 3.44 -0.74 -12.39
CA GLN A 419 4.09 0.41 -11.77
C GLN A 419 3.52 0.68 -10.37
N VAL A 420 2.20 0.49 -10.20
CA VAL A 420 1.52 0.63 -8.90
C VAL A 420 1.86 -0.53 -7.99
N THR A 421 1.87 -1.76 -8.53
CA THR A 421 2.23 -2.96 -7.75
C THR A 421 3.62 -2.84 -7.11
N GLN A 422 4.57 -2.16 -7.77
CA GLN A 422 5.92 -1.92 -7.24
C GLN A 422 5.97 -0.99 -6.03
N VAL A 423 4.96 -0.17 -5.83
CA VAL A 423 4.90 0.84 -4.78
C VAL A 423 3.69 0.67 -3.84
N LEU A 424 2.93 -0.44 -3.96
CA LEU A 424 1.88 -0.75 -2.99
C LEU A 424 2.46 -0.76 -1.58
N PHE A 425 1.83 -0.03 -0.69
CA PHE A 425 2.29 0.13 0.69
C PHE A 425 1.88 -1.09 1.52
N ASN A 426 2.78 -2.08 1.57
CA ASN A 426 2.55 -3.34 2.27
C ASN A 426 2.91 -3.22 3.74
N PHE A 427 2.10 -3.81 4.61
CA PHE A 427 2.32 -3.83 6.05
C PHE A 427 1.70 -5.10 6.67
N LEU A 428 2.04 -5.40 7.91
CA LEU A 428 1.45 -6.50 8.68
C LEU A 428 0.50 -5.97 9.76
N ASP A 429 0.86 -4.87 10.37
CA ASP A 429 0.13 -4.19 11.42
C ASP A 429 0.27 -2.67 11.30
N THR A 430 -0.64 -1.96 11.96
CA THR A 430 -0.67 -0.49 12.03
C THR A 430 -1.19 -0.06 13.40
N HIS A 431 -1.27 1.25 13.62
CA HIS A 431 -1.90 1.85 14.79
C HIS A 431 -3.44 1.64 14.86
N ASP A 432 -4.06 1.00 13.85
CA ASP A 432 -5.51 0.70 13.78
C ASP A 432 -5.83 -0.80 13.83
N THR A 433 -4.80 -1.65 13.77
CA THR A 433 -4.97 -3.10 13.73
C THR A 433 -4.28 -3.78 14.93
N ALA A 434 -4.61 -5.05 15.19
CA ALA A 434 -3.84 -5.85 16.13
C ALA A 434 -2.37 -5.96 15.68
N ARG A 435 -1.46 -6.07 16.64
CA ARG A 435 -0.04 -6.32 16.37
C ARG A 435 0.15 -7.61 15.57
N ALA A 436 1.11 -7.61 14.67
CA ALA A 436 1.42 -8.77 13.83
C ALA A 436 1.76 -10.03 14.63
N ALA A 437 2.37 -9.87 15.82
CA ALA A 437 2.70 -10.94 16.73
C ALA A 437 1.48 -11.67 17.32
N GLU A 438 0.32 -11.00 17.45
CA GLU A 438 -0.91 -11.60 18.01
C GLU A 438 -1.42 -12.82 17.20
N SER A 439 -1.15 -12.87 15.92
CA SER A 439 -1.53 -13.99 15.07
C SER A 439 -0.43 -15.06 14.96
N CYS A 440 0.65 -14.96 15.74
CA CYS A 440 1.80 -15.85 15.69
C CYS A 440 1.88 -16.74 16.92
N LYS A 441 2.17 -18.02 16.72
CA LYS A 441 2.39 -18.96 17.84
C LYS A 441 3.74 -18.78 18.55
N ASN A 442 4.71 -18.15 17.88
CA ASN A 442 6.06 -17.87 18.35
C ASN A 442 6.75 -16.80 17.48
N ASP A 443 7.93 -16.35 17.88
CA ASP A 443 8.71 -15.32 17.18
C ASP A 443 9.22 -15.77 15.82
N ASP A 444 9.48 -17.07 15.59
CA ASP A 444 9.91 -17.57 14.28
C ASP A 444 8.80 -17.43 13.23
N VAL A 445 7.52 -17.59 13.62
CA VAL A 445 6.37 -17.32 12.74
C VAL A 445 6.24 -15.82 12.43
N LEU A 446 6.47 -14.95 13.42
CA LEU A 446 6.52 -13.50 13.16
C LEU A 446 7.66 -13.15 12.21
N LEU A 447 8.83 -13.77 12.39
CA LEU A 447 9.96 -13.60 11.51
C LEU A 447 9.66 -14.07 10.08
N GLN A 448 8.94 -15.20 9.89
CA GLN A 448 8.43 -15.62 8.58
C GLN A 448 7.52 -14.56 7.95
N LYS A 449 6.60 -13.97 8.72
CA LYS A 449 5.74 -12.88 8.22
C LYS A 449 6.54 -11.65 7.79
N LEU A 450 7.54 -11.24 8.59
CA LEU A 450 8.43 -10.13 8.25
C LEU A 450 9.28 -10.44 7.00
N ALA A 451 9.85 -11.64 6.92
CA ALA A 451 10.57 -12.06 5.71
C ALA A 451 9.65 -12.08 4.49
N PHE A 452 8.41 -12.52 4.65
CA PHE A 452 7.40 -12.49 3.60
C PHE A 452 7.10 -11.05 3.16
N LEU A 453 6.82 -10.14 4.10
CA LEU A 453 6.64 -8.71 3.83
C LEU A 453 7.82 -8.12 3.05
N LEU A 454 9.05 -8.41 3.50
CA LEU A 454 10.28 -7.83 2.95
C LEU A 454 10.71 -8.45 1.61
N THR A 455 10.17 -9.62 1.24
CA THR A 455 10.48 -10.29 -0.04
C THR A 455 9.39 -10.12 -1.09
N MET A 456 8.20 -9.64 -0.75
CA MET A 456 7.13 -9.43 -1.74
C MET A 456 7.30 -8.11 -2.52
N PRO A 457 6.74 -8.02 -3.75
CA PRO A 457 6.61 -6.76 -4.48
C PRO A 457 5.87 -5.70 -3.67
N GLY A 458 6.19 -4.44 -3.88
CA GLY A 458 5.65 -3.31 -3.13
C GLY A 458 6.68 -2.67 -2.20
N THR A 459 6.29 -1.62 -1.49
CA THR A 459 7.13 -0.93 -0.51
C THR A 459 6.68 -1.35 0.90
N PRO A 460 7.54 -2.05 1.67
CA PRO A 460 7.16 -2.57 2.99
C PRO A 460 7.16 -1.49 4.06
N CYS A 461 6.23 -1.59 5.00
CA CYS A 461 6.19 -0.77 6.21
C CYS A 461 6.16 -1.66 7.45
N ILE A 462 7.02 -1.34 8.41
CA ILE A 462 7.08 -1.95 9.74
C ILE A 462 6.49 -0.95 10.73
N TYR A 463 5.50 -1.38 11.50
CA TYR A 463 4.95 -0.57 12.60
C TYR A 463 5.88 -0.64 13.80
N TYR A 464 6.16 0.50 14.47
CA TYR A 464 7.14 0.57 15.55
C TYR A 464 6.91 -0.55 16.60
N GLY A 465 7.99 -1.23 16.98
CA GLY A 465 7.97 -2.30 17.96
C GLY A 465 7.62 -3.69 17.41
N THR A 466 7.23 -3.82 16.12
CA THR A 466 7.02 -5.13 15.49
C THR A 466 8.34 -5.89 15.36
N GLU A 467 9.45 -5.19 15.16
CA GLU A 467 10.81 -5.73 15.17
C GLU A 467 11.27 -6.25 16.56
N LEU A 468 10.50 -5.93 17.61
CA LEU A 468 10.71 -6.41 18.98
C LEU A 468 9.66 -7.43 19.41
N ALA A 469 8.84 -7.91 18.49
CA ALA A 469 7.71 -8.81 18.73
C ALA A 469 6.71 -8.27 19.76
N LEU A 470 6.39 -6.98 19.72
CA LEU A 470 5.38 -6.41 20.61
C LEU A 470 4.00 -6.98 20.30
N HIS A 471 3.28 -7.37 21.35
CA HIS A 471 1.90 -7.85 21.32
C HIS A 471 0.90 -6.73 21.63
N GLY A 472 -0.36 -6.91 21.27
CA GLY A 472 -1.46 -6.02 21.63
C GLY A 472 -2.57 -5.99 20.57
N THR A 473 -3.78 -5.76 21.06
CA THR A 473 -5.00 -5.72 20.25
C THR A 473 -5.73 -4.38 20.44
N PRO A 474 -6.63 -3.99 19.52
CA PRO A 474 -7.51 -2.84 19.72
C PRO A 474 -8.41 -2.97 20.97
N GLN A 475 -8.75 -4.19 21.40
CA GLN A 475 -9.61 -4.45 22.57
C GLN A 475 -8.90 -4.14 23.89
N ASP A 476 -7.62 -4.43 23.99
CA ASP A 476 -6.80 -4.13 25.17
C ASP A 476 -6.04 -2.80 25.06
N LEU A 477 -6.09 -2.15 23.88
CA LEU A 477 -5.37 -0.94 23.50
C LEU A 477 -3.83 -1.04 23.57
N LEU A 478 -3.28 -2.25 23.77
CA LEU A 478 -1.83 -2.48 23.81
C LEU A 478 -1.18 -2.43 22.42
N TYR A 479 -1.98 -2.49 21.36
CA TYR A 479 -1.46 -2.27 19.99
C TYR A 479 -0.79 -0.89 19.80
N ARG A 480 -1.08 0.09 20.69
CA ARG A 480 -0.48 1.43 20.77
C ARG A 480 0.38 1.62 22.02
N GLN A 481 0.98 0.55 22.58
CA GLN A 481 1.87 0.67 23.73
C GLN A 481 3.13 1.48 23.41
N CYS A 482 3.76 2.03 24.45
CA CYS A 482 5.01 2.76 24.29
C CYS A 482 6.16 1.85 23.86
N MET A 483 7.08 2.38 23.06
CA MET A 483 8.28 1.66 22.64
C MET A 483 9.16 1.35 23.86
N PRO A 484 9.52 0.08 24.13
CA PRO A 484 10.22 -0.33 25.34
C PRO A 484 11.75 -0.18 25.18
N TRP A 485 12.23 1.06 25.10
CA TRP A 485 13.64 1.38 24.84
C TRP A 485 14.63 0.83 25.86
N ASP A 486 14.21 0.64 27.09
CA ASP A 486 15.00 0.11 28.22
C ASP A 486 15.21 -1.40 28.17
N THR A 487 14.42 -2.11 27.35
CA THR A 487 14.47 -3.56 27.24
C THR A 487 15.01 -4.06 25.89
N LEU A 488 15.66 -3.22 25.10
CA LEU A 488 16.28 -3.62 23.83
C LEU A 488 17.36 -4.69 24.00
N ASN A 489 18.02 -4.73 25.17
CA ASN A 489 19.06 -5.72 25.48
C ASN A 489 18.49 -7.03 26.08
N ASP A 490 17.16 -7.16 26.21
CA ASP A 490 16.55 -8.44 26.51
C ASP A 490 16.91 -9.45 25.41
N PRO A 491 17.42 -10.65 25.75
CA PRO A 491 17.97 -11.58 24.77
C PRO A 491 16.98 -11.95 23.64
N GLN A 492 15.69 -12.11 23.95
CA GLN A 492 14.67 -12.47 22.97
C GLN A 492 14.39 -11.29 22.02
N ARG A 493 14.18 -10.09 22.58
CA ARG A 493 13.95 -8.87 21.79
C ARG A 493 15.15 -8.50 20.93
N HIS A 494 16.35 -8.60 21.49
CA HIS A 494 17.59 -8.34 20.78
C HIS A 494 17.77 -9.31 19.59
N SER A 495 17.53 -10.60 19.81
CA SER A 495 17.58 -11.60 18.73
C SER A 495 16.57 -11.30 17.62
N MET A 496 15.33 -10.91 17.96
CA MET A 496 14.31 -10.57 16.98
C MET A 496 14.68 -9.30 16.19
N LEU A 497 15.22 -8.29 16.89
CA LEU A 497 15.72 -7.05 16.28
C LEU A 497 16.84 -7.33 15.27
N GLU A 498 17.86 -8.11 15.65
CA GLU A 498 18.98 -8.45 14.78
C GLU A 498 18.53 -9.23 13.53
N LYS A 499 17.65 -10.22 13.69
CA LYS A 499 17.10 -11.00 12.58
C LYS A 499 16.27 -10.13 11.63
N THR A 500 15.47 -9.21 12.18
CA THR A 500 14.67 -8.26 11.38
C THR A 500 15.57 -7.30 10.62
N ALA A 501 16.59 -6.73 11.28
CA ALA A 501 17.58 -5.85 10.65
C ALA A 501 18.29 -6.57 9.49
N ALA A 502 18.73 -7.82 9.69
CA ALA A 502 19.37 -8.61 8.65
C ALA A 502 18.49 -8.77 7.40
N LEU A 503 17.19 -9.02 7.57
CA LEU A 503 16.24 -9.12 6.45
C LEU A 503 16.04 -7.78 5.73
N ILE A 504 15.99 -6.67 6.48
CA ILE A 504 15.85 -5.32 5.89
C ILE A 504 17.13 -4.97 5.10
N HIS A 505 18.31 -5.24 5.65
CA HIS A 505 19.59 -5.00 4.96
C HIS A 505 19.70 -5.82 3.69
N LEU A 506 19.28 -7.10 3.69
CA LEU A 506 19.23 -7.91 2.48
C LEU A 506 18.31 -7.29 1.42
N ARG A 507 17.12 -6.82 1.81
CA ARG A 507 16.24 -6.14 0.85
C ARG A 507 16.88 -4.88 0.27
N ASN A 508 17.61 -4.12 1.08
CA ASN A 508 18.30 -2.91 0.61
C ASN A 508 19.46 -3.24 -0.35
N GLU A 509 20.18 -4.34 -0.10
CA GLU A 509 21.35 -4.77 -0.86
C GLU A 509 20.99 -5.46 -2.19
N TYR A 510 19.98 -6.34 -2.19
CA TYR A 510 19.63 -7.19 -3.34
C TYR A 510 18.40 -6.67 -4.08
N PRO A 511 18.55 -6.12 -5.32
CA PRO A 511 17.42 -5.62 -6.11
C PRO A 511 16.36 -6.68 -6.40
N GLU A 512 16.75 -7.95 -6.52
CA GLU A 512 15.86 -9.08 -6.72
C GLU A 512 14.80 -9.19 -5.62
N MET A 513 15.12 -8.84 -4.37
CA MET A 513 14.17 -8.81 -3.25
C MET A 513 12.96 -7.89 -3.50
N LYS A 514 13.13 -6.85 -4.33
CA LYS A 514 12.12 -5.83 -4.65
C LYS A 514 11.37 -6.10 -5.95
N SER A 515 11.84 -7.08 -6.75
CA SER A 515 11.34 -7.34 -8.10
C SER A 515 9.85 -7.72 -8.12
N ASN A 516 9.11 -7.17 -9.09
CA ASN A 516 7.76 -7.62 -9.44
C ASN A 516 7.74 -8.96 -10.19
N ASP A 517 8.87 -9.37 -10.75
CA ASP A 517 9.02 -10.69 -11.37
C ASP A 517 9.16 -11.74 -10.26
N ILE A 518 8.04 -12.30 -9.86
CA ILE A 518 7.92 -13.33 -8.83
C ILE A 518 7.03 -14.46 -9.35
N ARG A 519 7.54 -15.68 -9.24
CA ARG A 519 6.82 -16.92 -9.54
C ARG A 519 6.82 -17.83 -8.32
N PHE A 520 5.64 -18.21 -7.86
CA PHE A 520 5.49 -19.22 -6.81
C PHE A 520 5.65 -20.61 -7.39
N VAL A 521 6.44 -21.43 -6.71
CA VAL A 521 6.68 -22.84 -7.05
C VAL A 521 5.92 -23.69 -6.04
N THR A 522 4.91 -24.42 -6.49
CA THR A 522 4.19 -25.37 -5.66
C THR A 522 4.85 -26.75 -5.75
N ASN A 523 5.03 -27.41 -4.61
CA ASN A 523 5.57 -28.76 -4.53
C ASN A 523 4.53 -29.71 -3.94
N GLU A 524 4.03 -30.67 -4.74
CA GLU A 524 3.02 -31.63 -4.31
C GLU A 524 3.51 -32.56 -3.20
N SER A 525 4.82 -32.84 -3.15
CA SER A 525 5.43 -33.65 -2.10
C SER A 525 5.55 -32.91 -0.76
N TYR A 526 5.57 -31.56 -0.81
CA TYR A 526 5.69 -30.70 0.36
C TYR A 526 4.63 -29.58 0.32
N PRO A 527 3.36 -29.90 0.58
CA PRO A 527 2.25 -28.93 0.44
C PRO A 527 2.33 -27.73 1.39
N GLY A 528 3.12 -27.84 2.46
CA GLY A 528 3.40 -26.74 3.39
C GLY A 528 4.74 -26.04 3.13
N LEU A 529 5.33 -26.19 1.95
CA LEU A 529 6.49 -25.44 1.51
C LEU A 529 6.03 -24.30 0.59
N ILE A 530 6.28 -23.07 0.98
CA ILE A 530 6.13 -21.91 0.11
C ILE A 530 7.50 -21.60 -0.47
N CYS A 531 7.66 -21.74 -1.77
CA CYS A 531 8.84 -21.24 -2.47
C CYS A 531 8.44 -20.27 -3.57
N CYS A 532 9.23 -19.24 -3.74
CA CYS A 532 9.12 -18.37 -4.89
C CYS A 532 10.50 -18.05 -5.48
N LYS A 533 10.53 -17.94 -6.82
CA LYS A 533 11.68 -17.42 -7.56
C LYS A 533 11.41 -15.98 -7.98
N LYS A 534 12.41 -15.14 -7.82
CA LYS A 534 12.36 -13.71 -8.17
C LYS A 534 13.48 -13.41 -9.17
N SER A 535 13.10 -12.80 -10.31
CA SER A 535 14.02 -12.48 -11.40
C SER A 535 14.89 -13.67 -11.83
N ASP A 536 14.34 -14.89 -11.75
CA ASP A 536 15.01 -16.18 -12.01
C ASP A 536 16.31 -16.45 -11.24
N ARG A 537 16.71 -15.56 -10.32
CA ARG A 537 17.99 -15.63 -9.59
C ARG A 537 17.83 -15.80 -8.08
N LEU A 538 16.80 -15.22 -7.48
CA LEU A 538 16.61 -15.27 -6.03
C LEU A 538 15.51 -16.29 -5.69
N GLU A 539 15.85 -17.24 -4.84
CA GLU A 539 14.93 -18.21 -4.27
C GLU A 539 14.59 -17.82 -2.82
N VAL A 540 13.30 -17.78 -2.48
CA VAL A 540 12.82 -17.52 -1.12
C VAL A 540 11.86 -18.64 -0.73
N CYS A 541 12.20 -19.37 0.35
CA CYS A 541 11.43 -20.51 0.83
C CYS A 541 11.03 -20.37 2.30
N PHE A 542 9.81 -20.83 2.62
CA PHE A 542 9.27 -20.87 3.97
C PHE A 542 8.72 -22.25 4.26
N ASN A 543 9.18 -22.90 5.32
CA ASN A 543 8.59 -24.12 5.80
C ASN A 543 7.44 -23.80 6.78
N VAL A 544 6.19 -23.96 6.34
CA VAL A 544 4.99 -23.72 7.14
C VAL A 544 4.20 -25.01 7.44
N GLN A 545 4.74 -26.19 7.11
CA GLN A 545 4.01 -27.46 7.23
C GLN A 545 4.05 -28.10 8.63
N GLY A 546 4.77 -27.52 9.57
CA GLY A 546 4.78 -28.01 10.96
C GLY A 546 5.68 -29.24 11.21
N MET A 547 6.48 -29.65 10.24
CA MET A 547 7.49 -30.72 10.36
C MET A 547 8.76 -30.38 9.59
N PRO A 548 9.93 -30.90 9.99
CA PRO A 548 11.15 -30.78 9.23
C PRO A 548 11.05 -31.47 7.85
N LEU A 549 11.80 -30.97 6.90
CA LEU A 549 11.99 -31.60 5.58
C LEU A 549 13.44 -31.50 5.14
N GLU A 550 13.87 -32.42 4.31
CA GLU A 550 15.16 -32.31 3.62
C GLU A 550 15.00 -31.36 2.45
N TYR A 551 15.83 -30.33 2.40
CA TYR A 551 15.79 -29.29 1.37
C TYR A 551 17.20 -28.73 1.12
N ILE A 552 17.58 -28.67 -0.13
CA ILE A 552 18.82 -28.04 -0.55
C ILE A 552 18.45 -26.91 -1.51
N PRO A 553 18.63 -25.63 -1.11
CA PRO A 553 18.32 -24.51 -1.99
C PRO A 553 19.27 -24.46 -3.19
N GLU A 554 18.78 -23.92 -4.28
CA GLU A 554 19.63 -23.59 -5.43
C GLU A 554 20.48 -22.34 -5.11
N GLY A 555 21.78 -22.38 -5.38
CA GLY A 555 22.67 -21.23 -5.22
C GLY A 555 23.23 -21.01 -3.80
N LYS A 556 23.74 -19.81 -3.56
CA LYS A 556 24.35 -19.40 -2.29
C LYS A 556 23.29 -18.92 -1.31
N ILE A 557 23.26 -19.48 -0.10
CA ILE A 557 22.39 -19.00 0.97
C ILE A 557 22.86 -17.61 1.42
N LEU A 558 21.97 -16.64 1.35
CA LEU A 558 22.16 -15.28 1.86
C LEU A 558 21.64 -15.15 3.29
N TYR A 559 20.52 -15.83 3.60
CA TYR A 559 19.91 -15.82 4.92
C TYR A 559 19.21 -17.16 5.18
N SER A 560 19.30 -17.63 6.41
CA SER A 560 18.49 -18.75 6.87
C SER A 560 18.12 -18.60 8.34
N ASN A 561 16.94 -19.10 8.71
CA ASN A 561 16.51 -19.31 10.08
C ASN A 561 15.88 -20.70 10.16
N ASN A 562 16.16 -21.46 11.24
CA ASN A 562 15.71 -22.85 11.41
C ASN A 562 16.10 -23.77 10.24
N TYR A 563 17.33 -23.61 9.69
CA TYR A 563 17.89 -24.46 8.65
C TYR A 563 19.33 -24.85 9.01
N GLU A 564 19.60 -26.13 9.05
CA GLU A 564 20.92 -26.65 9.37
C GLU A 564 21.18 -28.00 8.67
N ASN A 565 22.38 -28.17 8.08
CA ASN A 565 22.85 -29.43 7.48
C ASN A 565 21.87 -30.07 6.46
N GLY A 566 21.18 -29.26 5.66
CA GLY A 566 20.20 -29.73 4.68
C GLY A 566 18.81 -30.04 5.26
N VAL A 567 18.62 -29.84 6.57
CA VAL A 567 17.33 -29.99 7.26
C VAL A 567 16.66 -28.62 7.43
N PHE A 568 15.52 -28.45 6.78
CA PHE A 568 14.69 -27.25 6.86
C PHE A 568 13.61 -27.47 7.90
N ASN A 569 13.84 -26.97 9.10
CA ASN A 569 12.96 -27.17 10.25
C ASN A 569 11.67 -26.35 10.14
N THR A 570 10.71 -26.68 10.98
CA THR A 570 9.45 -25.95 11.12
C THR A 570 9.68 -24.47 11.37
N ASP A 571 8.82 -23.62 10.80
CA ASP A 571 8.87 -22.16 10.85
C ASP A 571 10.20 -21.58 10.31
N GLY A 572 10.88 -22.34 9.47
CA GLY A 572 12.16 -21.95 8.87
C GLY A 572 12.00 -21.00 7.68
N ILE A 573 13.09 -20.29 7.38
CA ILE A 573 13.25 -19.37 6.25
C ILE A 573 14.55 -19.71 5.54
N ILE A 574 14.55 -19.70 4.22
CA ILE A 574 15.75 -19.73 3.39
C ILE A 574 15.61 -18.64 2.32
N ILE A 575 16.67 -17.85 2.15
CA ILE A 575 16.83 -16.93 1.03
C ILE A 575 18.17 -17.26 0.40
N ALA A 576 18.15 -17.68 -0.87
CA ALA A 576 19.33 -18.07 -1.62
C ALA A 576 19.38 -17.36 -2.98
N ILE A 577 20.58 -17.18 -3.54
CA ILE A 577 20.77 -16.52 -4.83
C ILE A 577 21.68 -17.35 -5.74
N ASP A 578 21.28 -17.49 -6.99
CA ASP A 578 22.12 -18.09 -8.03
C ASP A 578 23.23 -17.13 -8.46
N ASN A 579 24.40 -17.69 -8.76
CA ASN A 579 25.60 -16.92 -9.16
C ASN A 579 25.43 -16.16 -10.49
#